data_63038eea9fc7fb220fd035b4120462fb
#
_entry.id   63038eea9fc7fb220fd035b4120462fb
#
_cell.length_a   1.000
_cell.length_b   1.000
_cell.length_c   1.000
_cell.angle_alpha   90.00
_cell.angle_beta   90.00
_cell.angle_gamma   90.00
#
_symmetry.space_group_name_H-M   'P 1'
#
loop_
_entity.id
_entity.type
_entity.pdbx_description
1 polymer ?
#
loop_
_entity_poly.entity_id
_entity_poly.type
_entity_poly.pdbx_seq_one_letter_code
_entity_poly.pdbx_strand_id
1 'polypeptide(L)'
;MEKRMTNPKSVGYISAKDMAGRAAYYKVLQAAKNGELTRIKRGVYATDDHLASQMLDVEKVVPGGVLCLYSAWSHYQLTTQVPQEYCLAIKRGRKITLPDYPPITLYHWSDTAFNLGITNTEIEGFNVRIYDVEKCVCDAVKYRNKIGIDVCTEIIKEYLKRRDRNVSKLMKYASQLRVAKTLGTYLQMEL
;
A
#
# COMPACT_ATOMS: atom_id res chain seq x y z
N MET A 1 1.34 -9.17 -43.32
CA MET A 1 2.28 -8.43 -42.44
C MET A 1 1.51 -7.97 -41.22
N GLU A 2 1.37 -8.83 -40.21
CA GLU A 2 0.70 -8.50 -38.96
C GLU A 2 1.65 -7.68 -38.08
N LYS A 3 1.29 -6.45 -37.82
CA LYS A 3 1.94 -5.63 -36.78
C LYS A 3 1.62 -6.26 -35.43
N ARG A 4 2.56 -7.00 -34.87
CA ARG A 4 2.56 -7.39 -33.45
C ARG A 4 2.37 -6.14 -32.61
N MET A 5 1.20 -6.03 -31.97
CA MET A 5 0.98 -5.06 -30.90
C MET A 5 1.93 -5.44 -29.76
N THR A 6 2.98 -4.65 -29.60
CA THR A 6 3.85 -4.73 -28.41
C THR A 6 3.03 -4.34 -27.21
N ASN A 7 2.64 -5.33 -26.45
CA ASN A 7 1.95 -5.19 -25.19
C ASN A 7 2.95 -4.67 -24.14
N PRO A 8 2.80 -3.46 -23.58
CA PRO A 8 3.54 -3.11 -22.40
C PRO A 8 3.05 -4.03 -21.28
N LYS A 9 3.97 -4.64 -20.56
CA LYS A 9 3.75 -5.53 -19.42
C LYS A 9 2.94 -4.86 -18.31
N SER A 10 1.65 -4.68 -18.51
CA SER A 10 0.69 -4.32 -17.48
C SER A 10 -0.07 -5.59 -17.12
N VAL A 11 0.43 -6.31 -16.15
CA VAL A 11 -0.24 -7.50 -15.62
C VAL A 11 -1.58 -7.04 -15.05
N GLY A 12 -2.66 -7.36 -15.77
CA GLY A 12 -4.04 -7.43 -15.27
C GLY A 12 -4.89 -6.17 -15.20
N TYR A 13 -4.36 -4.97 -14.97
CA TYR A 13 -5.15 -3.73 -14.97
C TYR A 13 -4.95 -2.91 -16.24
N ILE A 14 -6.05 -2.45 -16.84
CA ILE A 14 -6.06 -1.62 -18.04
C ILE A 14 -6.56 -0.24 -17.66
N SER A 15 -5.70 0.79 -17.75
CA SER A 15 -6.09 2.18 -17.51
C SER A 15 -6.41 2.90 -18.82
N ALA A 16 -7.47 3.72 -18.80
CA ALA A 16 -7.81 4.56 -19.94
C ALA A 16 -6.68 5.54 -20.33
N LYS A 17 -5.79 5.88 -19.38
CA LYS A 17 -4.63 6.74 -19.62
C LYS A 17 -3.51 6.06 -20.41
N ASP A 18 -3.42 4.72 -20.31
CA ASP A 18 -2.40 3.91 -20.96
C ASP A 18 -2.82 3.49 -22.39
N MET A 19 -4.01 3.91 -22.83
CA MET A 19 -4.55 3.53 -24.13
C MET A 19 -4.13 4.48 -25.24
N ALA A 20 -3.63 3.91 -26.33
CA ALA A 20 -3.26 4.66 -27.54
C ALA A 20 -4.51 5.05 -28.34
N GLY A 21 -5.25 6.08 -27.87
CA GLY A 21 -6.32 6.72 -28.62
C GLY A 21 -7.73 6.17 -28.39
N ARG A 22 -8.72 6.87 -28.98
CA ARG A 22 -10.15 6.61 -28.81
C ARG A 22 -10.58 5.20 -29.20
N ALA A 23 -10.02 4.64 -30.26
CA ALA A 23 -10.38 3.31 -30.76
C ALA A 23 -10.04 2.20 -29.74
N ALA A 24 -8.88 2.30 -29.05
CA ALA A 24 -8.48 1.38 -28.01
C ALA A 24 -9.42 1.48 -26.78
N TYR A 25 -9.82 2.69 -26.42
CA TYR A 25 -10.78 2.91 -25.35
C TYR A 25 -12.16 2.27 -25.62
N TYR A 26 -12.69 2.40 -26.85
CA TYR A 26 -13.96 1.76 -27.22
C TYR A 26 -13.91 0.24 -27.19
N LYS A 27 -12.78 -0.39 -27.58
CA LYS A 27 -12.59 -1.84 -27.46
C LYS A 27 -12.67 -2.30 -26.01
N VAL A 28 -12.07 -1.58 -25.09
CA VAL A 28 -12.11 -1.89 -23.65
C VAL A 28 -13.53 -1.70 -23.09
N LEU A 29 -14.26 -0.67 -23.52
CA LEU A 29 -15.67 -0.51 -23.15
C LEU A 29 -16.54 -1.66 -23.66
N GLN A 30 -16.31 -2.13 -24.88
CA GLN A 30 -17.01 -3.30 -25.42
C GLN A 30 -16.67 -4.58 -24.66
N ALA A 31 -15.38 -4.85 -24.40
CA ALA A 31 -14.94 -5.99 -23.60
C ALA A 31 -15.57 -5.99 -22.19
N ALA A 32 -15.65 -4.81 -21.55
CA ALA A 32 -16.34 -4.66 -20.28
C ALA A 32 -17.86 -4.90 -20.39
N LYS A 33 -18.49 -4.49 -21.49
CA LYS A 33 -19.91 -4.75 -21.72
C LYS A 33 -20.21 -6.22 -22.00
N ASN A 34 -19.27 -6.94 -22.63
CA ASN A 34 -19.36 -8.37 -22.92
C ASN A 34 -19.01 -9.25 -21.69
N GLY A 35 -18.60 -8.68 -20.56
CA GLY A 35 -18.20 -9.42 -19.38
C GLY A 35 -16.77 -9.99 -19.42
N GLU A 36 -15.98 -9.63 -20.43
CA GLU A 36 -14.56 -10.03 -20.55
C GLU A 36 -13.62 -9.21 -19.61
N LEU A 37 -14.13 -8.05 -19.18
CA LEU A 37 -13.43 -7.14 -18.29
C LEU A 37 -14.37 -6.61 -17.22
N THR A 38 -13.94 -6.61 -15.98
CA THR A 38 -14.67 -5.98 -14.88
C THR A 38 -14.18 -4.55 -14.67
N ARG A 39 -15.12 -3.60 -14.60
CA ARG A 39 -14.81 -2.20 -14.33
C ARG A 39 -14.54 -2.00 -12.84
N ILE A 40 -13.29 -1.68 -12.49
CA ILE A 40 -12.88 -1.43 -11.11
C ILE A 40 -13.25 0.00 -10.66
N LYS A 41 -13.01 0.98 -11.52
CA LYS A 41 -13.43 2.37 -11.35
C LYS A 41 -13.50 3.07 -12.71
N ARG A 42 -13.92 4.34 -12.74
CA ARG A 42 -13.94 5.10 -13.99
C ARG A 42 -12.58 5.13 -14.66
N GLY A 43 -12.47 4.50 -15.83
CA GLY A 43 -11.25 4.44 -16.65
C GLY A 43 -10.23 3.38 -16.21
N VAL A 44 -10.58 2.46 -15.29
CA VAL A 44 -9.73 1.32 -14.90
C VAL A 44 -10.55 0.03 -14.98
N TYR A 45 -10.01 -0.97 -15.67
CA TYR A 45 -10.64 -2.27 -15.93
C TYR A 45 -9.67 -3.40 -15.59
N ALA A 46 -10.17 -4.55 -15.21
CA ALA A 46 -9.36 -5.75 -14.92
C ALA A 46 -9.98 -6.99 -15.56
N THR A 47 -9.15 -8.00 -15.85
CA THR A 47 -9.61 -9.35 -16.22
C THR A 47 -10.05 -10.11 -14.97
N ASP A 48 -10.92 -11.10 -15.10
CA ASP A 48 -11.38 -11.93 -13.97
C ASP A 48 -10.21 -12.70 -13.32
N ASP A 49 -9.25 -13.18 -14.11
CA ASP A 49 -8.04 -13.84 -13.61
C ASP A 49 -7.22 -12.91 -12.70
N HIS A 50 -7.27 -11.62 -12.98
CA HIS A 50 -6.56 -10.62 -12.20
C HIS A 50 -7.32 -10.18 -10.95
N LEU A 51 -8.64 -10.24 -10.97
CA LEU A 51 -9.47 -10.06 -9.78
C LEU A 51 -9.29 -11.20 -8.77
N ALA A 52 -8.92 -12.39 -9.25
CA ALA A 52 -8.53 -13.53 -8.42
C ALA A 52 -7.13 -13.36 -7.81
N SER A 53 -6.25 -12.53 -8.38
CA SER A 53 -4.98 -12.15 -7.77
C SER A 53 -5.22 -11.29 -6.53
N GLN A 54 -4.59 -11.65 -5.43
CA GLN A 54 -4.74 -10.94 -4.15
C GLN A 54 -4.01 -9.58 -4.13
N MET A 55 -3.25 -9.25 -5.17
CA MET A 55 -2.47 -8.01 -5.20
C MET A 55 -3.12 -6.93 -6.08
N LEU A 56 -3.26 -5.76 -5.49
CA LEU A 56 -3.76 -4.55 -6.12
C LEU A 56 -2.62 -3.79 -6.81
N ASP A 57 -2.80 -3.40 -8.07
CA ASP A 57 -1.93 -2.38 -8.69
C ASP A 57 -2.24 -1.00 -8.05
N VAL A 58 -1.57 -0.76 -6.94
CA VAL A 58 -1.79 0.43 -6.09
C VAL A 58 -1.65 1.72 -6.89
N GLU A 59 -0.69 1.79 -7.80
CA GLU A 59 -0.44 3.02 -8.57
C GLU A 59 -1.58 3.33 -9.55
N LYS A 60 -2.23 2.32 -10.12
CA LYS A 60 -3.39 2.54 -11.01
C LYS A 60 -4.66 2.89 -10.26
N VAL A 61 -4.86 2.28 -9.10
CA VAL A 61 -6.09 2.49 -8.31
C VAL A 61 -5.99 3.72 -7.41
N VAL A 62 -4.86 3.90 -6.73
CA VAL A 62 -4.57 5.04 -5.85
C VAL A 62 -3.21 5.63 -6.26
N PRO A 63 -3.12 6.38 -7.37
CA PRO A 63 -1.85 6.92 -7.86
C PRO A 63 -1.10 7.68 -6.76
N GLY A 64 0.17 7.35 -6.54
CA GLY A 64 0.99 7.93 -5.48
C GLY A 64 0.57 7.53 -4.06
N GLY A 65 -0.26 6.53 -3.88
CA GLY A 65 -0.54 5.90 -2.59
C GLY A 65 0.68 5.12 -2.07
N VAL A 66 0.77 4.95 -0.75
CA VAL A 66 1.86 4.21 -0.10
C VAL A 66 1.25 3.19 0.85
N LEU A 67 1.61 1.92 0.69
CA LEU A 67 1.19 0.87 1.63
C LEU A 67 1.64 1.21 3.05
N CYS A 68 0.70 1.13 4.00
CA CYS A 68 0.93 1.51 5.39
C CYS A 68 0.19 0.58 6.36
N LEU A 69 0.42 0.76 7.64
CA LEU A 69 -0.25 0.04 8.72
C LEU A 69 -0.33 -1.48 8.45
N TYR A 70 -1.51 -2.10 8.55
CA TYR A 70 -1.67 -3.55 8.43
C TYR A 70 -1.12 -4.12 7.11
N SER A 71 -1.27 -3.41 5.98
CA SER A 71 -0.69 -3.87 4.71
C SER A 71 0.83 -3.87 4.72
N ALA A 72 1.47 -2.88 5.34
CA ALA A 72 2.91 -2.84 5.46
C ALA A 72 3.43 -3.78 6.57
N TRP A 73 2.73 -3.85 7.71
CA TRP A 73 3.10 -4.76 8.81
C TRP A 73 3.04 -6.23 8.38
N SER A 74 2.00 -6.63 7.65
CA SER A 74 1.88 -7.97 7.09
C SER A 74 3.01 -8.29 6.09
N HIS A 75 3.32 -7.34 5.18
CA HIS A 75 4.43 -7.51 4.23
C HIS A 75 5.78 -7.76 4.93
N TYR A 76 6.06 -7.01 6.00
CA TYR A 76 7.29 -7.18 6.79
C TYR A 76 7.21 -8.26 7.87
N GLN A 77 6.08 -8.97 7.97
CA GLN A 77 5.85 -10.00 8.99
C GLN A 77 6.01 -9.45 10.42
N LEU A 78 5.56 -8.21 10.66
CA LEU A 78 5.59 -7.58 11.97
C LEU A 78 4.38 -7.91 12.84
N THR A 79 3.37 -8.55 12.29
CA THR A 79 2.15 -8.99 12.98
C THR A 79 1.63 -10.28 12.37
N THR A 80 0.96 -11.07 13.17
CA THR A 80 0.24 -12.28 12.75
C THR A 80 -1.13 -11.99 12.16
N GLN A 81 -1.61 -10.75 12.26
CA GLN A 81 -2.90 -10.35 11.73
C GLN A 81 -2.87 -10.21 10.21
N VAL A 82 -3.81 -10.88 9.54
CA VAL A 82 -4.00 -10.79 8.09
C VAL A 82 -4.89 -9.61 7.77
N PRO A 83 -4.44 -8.63 6.98
CA PRO A 83 -5.25 -7.48 6.61
C PRO A 83 -6.45 -7.90 5.75
N GLN A 84 -7.65 -7.43 6.09
CA GLN A 84 -8.88 -7.65 5.32
C GLN A 84 -9.07 -6.60 4.22
N GLU A 85 -8.24 -5.56 4.21
CA GLU A 85 -8.29 -4.42 3.30
C GLU A 85 -6.89 -3.88 3.02
N TYR A 86 -6.75 -3.16 1.92
CA TYR A 86 -5.52 -2.44 1.65
C TYR A 86 -5.47 -1.12 2.42
N CYS A 87 -4.50 -0.98 3.31
CA CYS A 87 -4.24 0.25 4.04
C CYS A 87 -3.27 1.13 3.23
N LEU A 88 -3.74 2.27 2.73
CA LEU A 88 -2.96 3.17 1.90
C LEU A 88 -2.89 4.57 2.49
N ALA A 89 -1.68 5.08 2.68
CA ALA A 89 -1.47 6.47 3.04
C ALA A 89 -1.51 7.38 1.79
N ILE A 90 -2.17 8.51 1.93
CA ILE A 90 -2.17 9.62 0.98
C ILE A 90 -1.95 10.94 1.71
N LYS A 91 -1.52 11.97 0.99
CA LYS A 91 -1.36 13.31 1.58
C LYS A 91 -2.70 13.89 2.00
N ARG A 92 -2.70 14.58 3.14
CA ARG A 92 -3.89 15.30 3.64
C ARG A 92 -4.41 16.28 2.58
N GLY A 93 -5.73 16.37 2.47
CA GLY A 93 -6.41 17.23 1.49
C GLY A 93 -6.59 16.60 0.10
N ARG A 94 -5.92 15.49 -0.19
CA ARG A 94 -6.12 14.78 -1.43
C ARG A 94 -7.43 13.99 -1.40
N LYS A 95 -8.23 14.12 -2.47
CA LYS A 95 -9.49 13.36 -2.65
C LYS A 95 -9.28 12.31 -3.75
N ILE A 96 -9.64 11.07 -3.46
CA ILE A 96 -9.56 9.95 -4.40
C ILE A 96 -10.87 9.19 -4.35
N THR A 97 -11.42 8.89 -5.51
CA THR A 97 -12.56 7.97 -5.64
C THR A 97 -12.01 6.55 -5.63
N LEU A 98 -12.39 5.78 -4.63
CA LEU A 98 -12.03 4.37 -4.51
C LEU A 98 -12.93 3.49 -5.38
N PRO A 99 -12.46 2.30 -5.79
CA PRO A 99 -13.31 1.26 -6.34
C PRO A 99 -14.15 0.60 -5.24
N ASP A 100 -15.19 -0.11 -5.63
CA ASP A 100 -15.98 -0.92 -4.70
C ASP A 100 -15.21 -2.17 -4.24
N TYR A 101 -14.27 -2.65 -5.06
CA TYR A 101 -13.40 -3.79 -4.77
C TYR A 101 -12.02 -3.57 -5.40
N PRO A 102 -10.94 -4.03 -4.77
CA PRO A 102 -10.85 -4.59 -3.41
C PRO A 102 -11.08 -3.53 -2.32
N PRO A 103 -11.39 -3.94 -1.08
CA PRO A 103 -11.55 -3.02 0.04
C PRO A 103 -10.27 -2.21 0.28
N ILE A 104 -10.39 -0.89 0.34
CA ILE A 104 -9.26 0.03 0.54
C ILE A 104 -9.63 1.05 1.60
N THR A 105 -8.79 1.17 2.62
CA THR A 105 -8.87 2.26 3.59
C THR A 105 -7.76 3.27 3.35
N LEU A 106 -8.15 4.56 3.21
CA LEU A 106 -7.23 5.68 3.02
C LEU A 106 -6.88 6.36 4.33
N TYR A 107 -5.59 6.51 4.60
CA TYR A 107 -5.03 7.25 5.73
C TYR A 107 -4.47 8.59 5.26
N HIS A 108 -5.09 9.68 5.68
CA HIS A 108 -4.72 11.05 5.30
C HIS A 108 -3.63 11.59 6.23
N TRP A 109 -2.40 11.63 5.78
CA TRP A 109 -1.24 12.05 6.58
C TRP A 109 -0.75 13.44 6.22
N SER A 110 -0.17 14.14 7.21
CA SER A 110 0.55 15.39 6.98
C SER A 110 1.77 15.14 6.10
N ASP A 111 2.28 16.18 5.43
CA ASP A 111 3.43 16.04 4.53
C ASP A 111 4.65 15.42 5.21
N THR A 112 4.94 15.82 6.46
CA THR A 112 6.04 15.22 7.25
C THR A 112 5.84 13.71 7.45
N ALA A 113 4.64 13.31 7.90
CA ALA A 113 4.35 11.89 8.16
C ALA A 113 4.27 11.06 6.87
N PHE A 114 3.78 11.67 5.78
CA PHE A 114 3.63 11.01 4.50
C PHE A 114 4.97 10.76 3.80
N ASN A 115 5.85 11.76 3.76
CA ASN A 115 7.10 11.66 2.99
C ASN A 115 8.21 10.86 3.72
N LEU A 116 8.03 10.56 5.01
CA LEU A 116 9.04 9.91 5.82
C LEU A 116 9.04 8.39 5.59
N GLY A 117 10.19 7.83 5.21
CA GLY A 117 10.40 6.38 5.16
C GLY A 117 9.73 5.66 3.98
N ILE A 118 9.42 6.36 2.88
CA ILE A 118 8.89 5.73 1.68
C ILE A 118 10.01 4.97 0.97
N THR A 119 9.73 3.73 0.60
CA THR A 119 10.58 2.87 -0.22
C THR A 119 9.74 2.20 -1.30
N ASN A 120 10.41 1.57 -2.27
CA ASN A 120 9.77 0.76 -3.31
C ASN A 120 10.10 -0.72 -3.07
N THR A 121 9.14 -1.57 -3.29
CA THR A 121 9.30 -3.03 -3.26
C THR A 121 8.48 -3.67 -4.36
N GLU A 122 8.86 -4.87 -4.76
CA GLU A 122 8.08 -5.69 -5.67
C GLU A 122 7.23 -6.67 -4.86
N ILE A 123 5.93 -6.66 -5.09
CA ILE A 123 4.97 -7.59 -4.48
C ILE A 123 4.15 -8.21 -5.62
N GLU A 124 4.21 -9.53 -5.78
CA GLU A 124 3.49 -10.27 -6.82
C GLU A 124 3.66 -9.70 -8.24
N GLY A 125 4.86 -9.22 -8.57
CA GLY A 125 5.17 -8.63 -9.88
C GLY A 125 4.79 -7.16 -10.06
N PHE A 126 4.23 -6.52 -9.01
CA PHE A 126 3.93 -5.09 -9.00
C PHE A 126 4.99 -4.31 -8.22
N ASN A 127 5.47 -3.22 -8.82
CA ASN A 127 6.30 -2.26 -8.10
C ASN A 127 5.41 -1.33 -7.28
N VAL A 128 5.47 -1.46 -5.96
CA VAL A 128 4.61 -0.73 -5.03
C VAL A 128 5.44 0.13 -4.09
N ARG A 129 4.87 1.29 -3.73
CA ARG A 129 5.42 2.16 -2.70
C ARG A 129 4.92 1.67 -1.34
N ILE A 130 5.85 1.52 -0.41
CA ILE A 130 5.58 1.05 0.95
C ILE A 130 6.41 1.85 1.94
N TYR A 131 5.98 1.94 3.18
CA TYR A 131 6.84 2.49 4.23
C TYR A 131 7.86 1.46 4.70
N ASP A 132 9.08 1.92 4.98
CA ASP A 132 10.12 1.06 5.55
C ASP A 132 9.78 0.58 6.97
N VAL A 133 10.53 -0.41 7.44
CA VAL A 133 10.25 -1.12 8.68
C VAL A 133 10.27 -0.17 9.89
N GLU A 134 11.20 0.78 9.96
CA GLU A 134 11.30 1.72 11.07
C GLU A 134 10.11 2.67 11.11
N LYS A 135 9.64 3.12 9.94
CA LYS A 135 8.43 3.93 9.86
C LYS A 135 7.20 3.14 10.29
N CYS A 136 7.12 1.86 9.89
CA CYS A 136 6.04 0.96 10.28
C CYS A 136 5.94 0.81 11.81
N VAL A 137 7.06 0.66 12.51
CA VAL A 137 7.10 0.61 13.98
C VAL A 137 6.66 1.93 14.61
N CYS A 138 7.13 3.07 14.09
CA CYS A 138 6.68 4.39 14.56
C CYS A 138 5.17 4.58 14.39
N ASP A 139 4.61 4.09 13.28
CA ASP A 139 3.18 4.17 13.03
C ASP A 139 2.38 3.27 13.98
N ALA A 140 2.88 2.08 14.32
CA ALA A 140 2.26 1.23 15.33
C ALA A 140 2.15 1.95 16.68
N VAL A 141 3.22 2.57 17.14
CA VAL A 141 3.23 3.37 18.38
C VAL A 141 2.26 4.55 18.29
N LYS A 142 2.19 5.22 17.14
CA LYS A 142 1.31 6.35 16.92
C LYS A 142 -0.17 5.94 16.93
N TYR A 143 -0.48 4.79 16.38
CA TYR A 143 -1.83 4.26 16.26
C TYR A 143 -2.22 3.27 17.37
N ARG A 144 -1.37 3.05 18.39
CA ARG A 144 -1.54 2.05 19.47
C ARG A 144 -2.93 2.04 20.11
N ASN A 145 -3.55 3.22 20.30
CA ASN A 145 -4.88 3.33 20.88
C ASN A 145 -6.01 2.91 19.93
N LYS A 146 -5.72 2.76 18.63
CA LYS A 146 -6.67 2.32 17.60
C LYS A 146 -6.50 0.85 17.25
N ILE A 147 -5.26 0.38 17.21
CA ILE A 147 -4.92 -0.98 16.83
C ILE A 147 -4.87 -1.95 18.02
N GLY A 148 -4.83 -1.43 19.25
CA GLY A 148 -4.58 -2.19 20.48
C GLY A 148 -3.12 -2.13 20.89
N ILE A 149 -2.90 -2.15 22.21
CA ILE A 149 -1.55 -2.13 22.81
C ILE A 149 -0.83 -3.46 22.56
N ASP A 150 -1.56 -4.56 22.53
CA ASP A 150 -1.11 -5.91 22.21
C ASP A 150 -0.48 -5.99 20.81
N VAL A 151 -1.19 -5.51 19.78
CA VAL A 151 -0.68 -5.45 18.41
C VAL A 151 0.53 -4.52 18.30
N CYS A 152 0.50 -3.38 18.97
CA CYS A 152 1.65 -2.47 19.01
C CYS A 152 2.87 -3.15 19.62
N THR A 153 2.70 -3.87 20.72
CA THR A 153 3.78 -4.61 21.40
C THR A 153 4.30 -5.76 20.53
N GLU A 154 3.40 -6.51 19.87
CA GLU A 154 3.78 -7.56 18.91
C GLU A 154 4.70 -6.98 17.82
N ILE A 155 4.29 -5.87 17.17
CA ILE A 155 5.07 -5.23 16.10
C ILE A 155 6.47 -4.81 16.59
N ILE A 156 6.58 -4.25 17.79
CA ILE A 156 7.86 -3.85 18.37
C ILE A 156 8.73 -5.09 18.64
N LYS A 157 8.17 -6.16 19.21
CA LYS A 157 8.88 -7.42 19.47
C LYS A 157 9.41 -8.05 18.17
N GLU A 158 8.57 -8.15 17.14
CA GLU A 158 8.99 -8.70 15.86
C GLU A 158 10.08 -7.84 15.19
N TYR A 159 9.97 -6.51 15.30
CA TYR A 159 11.04 -5.61 14.85
C TYR A 159 12.37 -5.86 15.59
N LEU A 160 12.34 -6.03 16.92
CA LEU A 160 13.55 -6.25 17.72
C LEU A 160 14.26 -7.58 17.41
N LYS A 161 13.53 -8.59 16.91
CA LYS A 161 14.11 -9.87 16.45
C LYS A 161 14.86 -9.74 15.11
N ARG A 162 14.60 -8.70 14.33
CA ARG A 162 15.18 -8.54 13.00
C ARG A 162 16.68 -8.26 13.07
N ARG A 163 17.44 -8.90 12.19
CA ARG A 163 18.89 -8.66 12.05
C ARG A 163 19.21 -7.34 11.33
N ASP A 164 18.30 -6.89 10.45
CA ASP A 164 18.42 -5.68 9.64
C ASP A 164 17.83 -4.43 10.32
N ARG A 165 17.42 -4.53 11.60
CA ARG A 165 16.89 -3.39 12.37
C ARG A 165 17.88 -2.24 12.48
N ASN A 166 17.41 -1.02 12.36
CA ASN A 166 18.20 0.19 12.55
C ASN A 166 17.57 1.08 13.63
N VAL A 167 18.01 0.86 14.89
CA VAL A 167 17.47 1.57 16.06
C VAL A 167 17.74 3.08 15.98
N SER A 168 18.88 3.50 15.44
CA SER A 168 19.21 4.92 15.28
C SER A 168 18.24 5.61 14.32
N LYS A 169 17.92 4.96 13.19
CA LYS A 169 16.93 5.43 12.21
C LYS A 169 15.52 5.45 12.81
N LEU A 170 15.16 4.39 13.55
CA LEU A 170 13.90 4.29 14.26
C LEU A 170 13.71 5.48 15.22
N MET A 171 14.69 5.78 16.07
CA MET A 171 14.61 6.90 17.02
C MET A 171 14.55 8.26 16.33
N LYS A 172 15.26 8.44 15.20
CA LYS A 172 15.18 9.64 14.37
C LYS A 172 13.76 9.84 13.83
N TYR A 173 13.14 8.78 13.33
CA TYR A 173 11.75 8.83 12.83
C TYR A 173 10.75 9.06 13.96
N ALA A 174 10.93 8.40 15.09
CA ALA A 174 10.10 8.57 16.28
C ALA A 174 10.09 10.02 16.79
N SER A 175 11.23 10.69 16.75
CA SER A 175 11.35 12.10 17.12
C SER A 175 10.56 13.00 16.16
N GLN A 176 10.69 12.80 14.85
CA GLN A 176 9.95 13.57 13.83
C GLN A 176 8.43 13.35 13.92
N LEU A 177 8.00 12.14 14.26
CA LEU A 177 6.59 11.76 14.40
C LEU A 177 6.02 12.03 15.81
N ARG A 178 6.84 12.56 16.73
CA ARG A 178 6.51 12.88 18.13
C ARG A 178 6.04 11.67 18.94
N VAL A 179 6.65 10.51 18.69
CA VAL A 179 6.37 9.26 19.41
C VAL A 179 7.59 8.72 20.18
N ALA A 180 8.72 9.42 20.17
CA ALA A 180 9.99 8.96 20.74
C ALA A 180 9.89 8.59 22.22
N LYS A 181 9.20 9.40 23.05
CA LYS A 181 9.01 9.09 24.48
C LYS A 181 8.25 7.79 24.69
N THR A 182 7.14 7.63 24.01
CA THR A 182 6.30 6.43 24.10
C THR A 182 7.05 5.21 23.58
N LEU A 183 7.69 5.31 22.42
CA LEU A 183 8.50 4.23 21.87
C LEU A 183 9.64 3.83 22.84
N GLY A 184 10.34 4.80 23.43
CA GLY A 184 11.38 4.54 24.43
C GLY A 184 10.90 3.73 25.62
N THR A 185 9.68 3.99 26.12
CA THR A 185 9.07 3.18 27.17
C THR A 185 8.87 1.72 26.74
N TYR A 186 8.35 1.48 25.53
CA TYR A 186 8.20 0.11 25.01
C TYR A 186 9.56 -0.59 24.85
N LEU A 187 10.55 0.09 24.29
CA LEU A 187 11.89 -0.49 24.12
C LEU A 187 12.55 -0.87 25.45
N GLN A 188 12.33 -0.09 26.51
CA GLN A 188 12.86 -0.40 27.85
C GLN A 188 12.16 -1.61 28.51
N MET A 189 10.92 -1.90 28.12
CA MET A 189 10.18 -3.07 28.64
C MET A 189 10.54 -4.36 27.93
N GLU A 190 11.09 -4.28 26.72
CA GLU A 190 11.35 -5.44 25.86
C GLU A 190 12.86 -5.77 25.73
N LEU A 191 13.74 -4.96 26.30
CA LEU A 191 15.20 -5.16 26.40
C LEU A 191 15.57 -5.69 27.79
#